data_059d77b4eb3fcea8feffdf189825faf3
#
_entry.id   059d77b4eb3fcea8feffdf189825faf3
#
_cell.length_a   1.000
_cell.length_b   1.000
_cell.length_c   1.000
_cell.angle_alpha   90.00
_cell.angle_beta   90.00
_cell.angle_gamma   90.00
#
_symmetry.space_group_name_H-M   'P 1'
#
loop_
_entity.id
_entity.type
_entity.pdbx_description
1 polymer ?
#
loop_
_entity_poly.entity_id
_entity_poly.type
_entity_poly.pdbx_seq_one_letter_code
_entity_poly.pdbx_strand_id
1 'polypeptide(L)'
;MFKFIVVGFFMLLNLQASSSDALKAFKNKDYAKAFKLYEKSAKSGDTKAQSALSYLYSNGLGTKKDSTKAMYWLKKAAEGSNPAAQYDLGMMYLSGYNVEKDSKKAFELLTESSNANNANAQFNLALMYYNGDATDINATKTAELLESAAIQGHKVAQENIGRIYMQLIKFDEASKWLEKNAANGDESAYYLLAEVYCELEKFDKAKVWAQKSIDSGNEDAAALYKKHKLDKY
;
A
#
# COMPACT_ATOMS: atom_id res chain seq x y z
N MET A 1 -28.76 -30.73 -16.15
CA MET A 1 -27.67 -30.08 -15.39
C MET A 1 -26.52 -29.52 -16.25
N PHE A 2 -26.23 -30.07 -17.44
CA PHE A 2 -25.12 -29.62 -18.28
C PHE A 2 -25.31 -28.27 -19.01
N LYS A 3 -26.54 -27.83 -19.28
CA LYS A 3 -26.80 -26.58 -20.03
C LYS A 3 -26.48 -25.30 -19.24
N PHE A 4 -26.58 -25.31 -17.91
CA PHE A 4 -26.29 -24.13 -17.08
C PHE A 4 -24.79 -23.83 -16.91
N ILE A 5 -23.94 -24.87 -16.94
CA ILE A 5 -22.48 -24.69 -16.78
C ILE A 5 -21.88 -24.10 -18.06
N VAL A 6 -22.37 -24.47 -19.24
CA VAL A 6 -21.86 -23.93 -20.52
C VAL A 6 -22.21 -22.46 -20.71
N VAL A 7 -23.41 -22.04 -20.32
CA VAL A 7 -23.79 -20.61 -20.41
C VAL A 7 -22.98 -19.73 -19.45
N GLY A 8 -22.72 -20.19 -18.22
CA GLY A 8 -21.88 -19.47 -17.26
C GLY A 8 -20.42 -19.33 -17.71
N PHE A 9 -19.87 -20.38 -18.31
CA PHE A 9 -18.49 -20.38 -18.83
C PHE A 9 -18.32 -19.47 -20.06
N PHE A 10 -19.29 -19.43 -20.96
CA PHE A 10 -19.30 -18.50 -22.09
C PHE A 10 -19.52 -17.03 -21.67
N MET A 11 -20.31 -16.76 -20.61
CA MET A 11 -20.45 -15.40 -20.06
C MET A 11 -19.14 -14.92 -19.45
N LEU A 12 -18.43 -15.76 -18.69
CA LEU A 12 -17.15 -15.40 -18.07
C LEU A 12 -16.06 -15.13 -19.12
N LEU A 13 -15.98 -15.94 -20.18
CA LEU A 13 -15.03 -15.73 -21.30
C LEU A 13 -15.30 -14.42 -22.05
N ASN A 14 -16.58 -14.08 -22.30
CA ASN A 14 -16.95 -12.83 -22.95
C ASN A 14 -16.71 -11.59 -22.08
N LEU A 15 -16.86 -11.71 -20.75
CA LEU A 15 -16.52 -10.66 -19.78
C LEU A 15 -15.02 -10.39 -19.76
N GLN A 16 -14.18 -11.41 -19.71
CA GLN A 16 -12.71 -11.25 -19.72
C GLN A 16 -12.21 -10.63 -21.03
N ALA A 17 -12.73 -11.05 -22.18
CA ALA A 17 -12.38 -10.47 -23.47
C ALA A 17 -12.80 -8.99 -23.55
N SER A 18 -14.01 -8.65 -23.09
CA SER A 18 -14.54 -7.27 -23.06
C SER A 18 -13.72 -6.34 -22.17
N SER A 19 -13.28 -6.82 -21.00
CA SER A 19 -12.42 -6.03 -20.09
C SER A 19 -11.00 -5.83 -20.64
N SER A 20 -10.46 -6.81 -21.37
CA SER A 20 -9.17 -6.71 -22.06
C SER A 20 -9.21 -5.65 -23.17
N ASP A 21 -10.26 -5.66 -24.02
CA ASP A 21 -10.44 -4.69 -25.10
C ASP A 21 -10.69 -3.28 -24.55
N ALA A 22 -11.43 -3.15 -23.43
CA ALA A 22 -11.64 -1.88 -22.75
C ALA A 22 -10.31 -1.29 -22.25
N LEU A 23 -9.47 -2.12 -21.63
CA LEU A 23 -8.14 -1.70 -21.15
C LEU A 23 -7.22 -1.30 -22.33
N LYS A 24 -7.26 -2.03 -23.44
CA LYS A 24 -6.51 -1.69 -24.65
C LYS A 24 -6.96 -0.33 -25.22
N ALA A 25 -8.26 -0.10 -25.33
CA ALA A 25 -8.81 1.17 -25.75
C ALA A 25 -8.39 2.32 -24.82
N PHE A 26 -8.44 2.09 -23.50
CA PHE A 26 -8.00 3.06 -22.50
C PHE A 26 -6.52 3.41 -22.63
N LYS A 27 -5.63 2.42 -22.77
CA LYS A 27 -4.19 2.62 -22.98
C LYS A 27 -3.90 3.41 -24.26
N ASN A 28 -4.70 3.19 -25.30
CA ASN A 28 -4.60 3.91 -26.56
C ASN A 28 -5.27 5.31 -26.52
N LYS A 29 -5.77 5.75 -25.34
CA LYS A 29 -6.48 7.01 -25.15
C LYS A 29 -7.80 7.12 -25.94
N ASP A 30 -8.32 6.02 -26.48
CA ASP A 30 -9.65 5.95 -27.07
C ASP A 30 -10.70 5.80 -25.94
N TYR A 31 -10.87 6.90 -25.21
CA TYR A 31 -11.70 6.90 -24.00
C TYR A 31 -13.17 6.68 -24.31
N ALA A 32 -13.65 7.11 -25.48
CA ALA A 32 -15.05 6.90 -25.88
C ALA A 32 -15.35 5.40 -26.09
N LYS A 33 -14.45 4.67 -26.71
CA LYS A 33 -14.53 3.22 -26.88
C LYS A 33 -14.35 2.50 -25.54
N ALA A 34 -13.35 2.90 -24.75
CA ALA A 34 -13.09 2.33 -23.43
C ALA A 34 -14.32 2.48 -22.52
N PHE A 35 -14.93 3.67 -22.48
CA PHE A 35 -16.14 3.92 -21.71
C PHE A 35 -17.28 2.96 -22.07
N LYS A 36 -17.60 2.81 -23.37
CA LYS A 36 -18.67 1.91 -23.82
C LYS A 36 -18.42 0.45 -23.42
N LEU A 37 -17.17 0.01 -23.55
CA LEU A 37 -16.80 -1.36 -23.21
C LEU A 37 -16.82 -1.61 -21.70
N TYR A 38 -16.28 -0.68 -20.90
CA TYR A 38 -16.35 -0.77 -19.45
C TYR A 38 -17.79 -0.67 -18.93
N GLU A 39 -18.62 0.20 -19.52
CA GLU A 39 -20.02 0.30 -19.13
C GLU A 39 -20.78 -1.01 -19.33
N LYS A 40 -20.54 -1.69 -20.46
CA LYS A 40 -21.11 -3.02 -20.75
C LYS A 40 -20.68 -4.05 -19.71
N SER A 41 -19.37 -4.14 -19.42
CA SER A 41 -18.83 -5.11 -18.47
C SER A 41 -19.27 -4.80 -17.02
N ALA A 42 -19.28 -3.52 -16.63
CA ALA A 42 -19.72 -3.08 -15.30
C ALA A 42 -21.19 -3.43 -15.02
N LYS A 43 -22.07 -3.25 -16.02
CA LYS A 43 -23.49 -3.65 -15.93
C LYS A 43 -23.67 -5.17 -15.79
N SER A 44 -22.70 -5.96 -16.25
CA SER A 44 -22.70 -7.42 -16.11
C SER A 44 -22.05 -7.89 -14.79
N GLY A 45 -21.64 -6.98 -13.90
CA GLY A 45 -21.10 -7.31 -12.57
C GLY A 45 -19.58 -7.42 -12.50
N ASP A 46 -18.84 -7.09 -13.58
CA ASP A 46 -17.36 -7.05 -13.52
C ASP A 46 -16.89 -5.89 -12.63
N THR A 47 -16.37 -6.21 -11.45
CA THR A 47 -15.96 -5.23 -10.44
C THR A 47 -14.75 -4.41 -10.86
N LYS A 48 -13.86 -4.95 -11.70
CA LYS A 48 -12.75 -4.20 -12.29
C LYS A 48 -13.27 -3.17 -13.29
N ALA A 49 -14.24 -3.54 -14.10
CA ALA A 49 -14.90 -2.62 -15.02
C ALA A 49 -15.72 -1.55 -14.27
N GLN A 50 -16.35 -1.90 -13.16
CA GLN A 50 -17.06 -0.93 -12.29
C GLN A 50 -16.07 0.10 -11.71
N SER A 51 -14.92 -0.32 -11.20
CA SER A 51 -13.87 0.57 -10.72
C SER A 51 -13.34 1.48 -11.84
N ALA A 52 -13.05 0.91 -13.02
CA ALA A 52 -12.62 1.69 -14.19
C ALA A 52 -13.68 2.71 -14.63
N LEU A 53 -14.96 2.34 -14.62
CA LEU A 53 -16.06 3.22 -14.98
C LEU A 53 -16.22 4.39 -13.99
N SER A 54 -16.01 4.12 -12.69
CA SER A 54 -15.94 5.16 -11.67
C SER A 54 -14.85 6.19 -12.01
N TYR A 55 -13.66 5.72 -12.35
CA TYR A 55 -12.55 6.58 -12.74
C TYR A 55 -12.87 7.42 -14.00
N LEU A 56 -13.49 6.81 -15.02
CA LEU A 56 -13.87 7.51 -16.26
C LEU A 56 -14.89 8.61 -15.99
N TYR A 57 -15.90 8.36 -15.14
CA TYR A 57 -16.87 9.40 -14.74
C TYR A 57 -16.22 10.50 -13.90
N SER A 58 -15.32 10.17 -12.99
CA SER A 58 -14.63 11.16 -12.15
C SER A 58 -13.79 12.14 -12.94
N ASN A 59 -13.21 11.67 -14.05
CA ASN A 59 -12.29 12.46 -14.88
C ASN A 59 -12.93 12.98 -16.17
N GLY A 60 -14.18 12.59 -16.49
CA GLY A 60 -14.84 12.97 -17.75
C GLY A 60 -14.19 12.36 -18.99
N LEU A 61 -13.61 11.15 -18.87
CA LEU A 61 -12.92 10.47 -19.95
C LEU A 61 -13.91 9.62 -20.78
N GLY A 62 -14.09 9.98 -22.02
CA GLY A 62 -15.07 9.33 -22.91
C GLY A 62 -16.53 9.60 -22.57
N THR A 63 -16.80 10.41 -21.56
CA THR A 63 -18.10 10.85 -21.09
C THR A 63 -17.98 12.21 -20.42
N LYS A 64 -19.12 12.82 -20.06
CA LYS A 64 -19.12 14.01 -19.19
C LYS A 64 -18.73 13.60 -17.77
N LYS A 65 -17.97 14.47 -17.09
CA LYS A 65 -17.67 14.29 -15.67
C LYS A 65 -18.96 14.23 -14.85
N ASP A 66 -19.07 13.21 -13.99
CA ASP A 66 -20.26 12.97 -13.17
C ASP A 66 -19.83 12.29 -11.85
N SER A 67 -19.66 13.10 -10.82
CA SER A 67 -19.21 12.63 -9.50
C SER A 67 -20.22 11.68 -8.83
N THR A 68 -21.50 11.86 -9.10
CA THR A 68 -22.57 10.99 -8.54
C THR A 68 -22.47 9.59 -9.13
N LYS A 69 -22.33 9.48 -10.45
CA LYS A 69 -22.13 8.18 -11.11
C LYS A 69 -20.79 7.56 -10.77
N ALA A 70 -19.73 8.37 -10.65
CA ALA A 70 -18.42 7.89 -10.19
C ALA A 70 -18.55 7.21 -8.82
N MET A 71 -19.17 7.87 -7.86
CA MET A 71 -19.40 7.33 -6.52
C MET A 71 -20.28 6.07 -6.53
N TYR A 72 -21.33 6.07 -7.34
CA TYR A 72 -22.20 4.90 -7.49
C TYR A 72 -21.41 3.66 -7.93
N TRP A 73 -20.60 3.81 -9.00
CA TRP A 73 -19.82 2.71 -9.53
C TRP A 73 -18.65 2.29 -8.61
N LEU A 74 -18.05 3.25 -7.89
CA LEU A 74 -17.02 2.95 -6.88
C LEU A 74 -17.59 2.08 -5.75
N LYS A 75 -18.76 2.47 -5.22
CA LYS A 75 -19.43 1.69 -4.17
C LYS A 75 -19.79 0.28 -4.67
N LYS A 76 -20.33 0.17 -5.89
CA LYS A 76 -20.63 -1.13 -6.51
C LYS A 76 -19.40 -2.02 -6.65
N ALA A 77 -18.27 -1.45 -7.07
CA ALA A 77 -17.01 -2.19 -7.16
C ALA A 77 -16.51 -2.66 -5.78
N ALA A 78 -16.59 -1.79 -4.77
CA ALA A 78 -16.18 -2.12 -3.39
C ALA A 78 -17.08 -3.20 -2.78
N GLU A 79 -18.40 -3.10 -2.93
CA GLU A 79 -19.38 -4.12 -2.52
C GLU A 79 -19.11 -5.47 -3.22
N GLY A 80 -18.63 -5.45 -4.46
CA GLY A 80 -18.20 -6.62 -5.21
C GLY A 80 -16.78 -7.10 -4.86
N SER A 81 -16.22 -6.65 -3.75
CA SER A 81 -14.90 -7.05 -3.24
C SER A 81 -13.74 -6.72 -4.20
N ASN A 82 -13.83 -5.62 -4.94
CA ASN A 82 -12.69 -5.11 -5.70
C ASN A 82 -11.70 -4.40 -4.76
N PRO A 83 -10.45 -4.90 -4.60
CA PRO A 83 -9.54 -4.36 -3.59
C PRO A 83 -9.15 -2.90 -3.84
N ALA A 84 -8.99 -2.50 -5.11
CA ALA A 84 -8.67 -1.12 -5.44
C ALA A 84 -9.83 -0.18 -5.09
N ALA A 85 -11.08 -0.57 -5.39
CA ALA A 85 -12.26 0.21 -5.06
C ALA A 85 -12.50 0.29 -3.54
N GLN A 86 -12.25 -0.81 -2.81
CA GLN A 86 -12.30 -0.82 -1.34
C GLN A 86 -11.26 0.14 -0.75
N TYR A 87 -10.04 0.12 -1.28
CA TYR A 87 -9.00 1.06 -0.88
C TYR A 87 -9.41 2.51 -1.15
N ASP A 88 -9.84 2.82 -2.37
CA ASP A 88 -10.22 4.18 -2.75
C ASP A 88 -11.38 4.71 -1.90
N LEU A 89 -12.42 3.90 -1.71
CA LEU A 89 -13.57 4.25 -0.87
C LEU A 89 -13.18 4.39 0.61
N GLY A 90 -12.31 3.51 1.11
CA GLY A 90 -11.74 3.59 2.46
C GLY A 90 -10.99 4.89 2.68
N MET A 91 -10.15 5.31 1.74
CA MET A 91 -9.42 6.59 1.80
C MET A 91 -10.37 7.80 1.72
N MET A 92 -11.46 7.70 0.98
CA MET A 92 -12.48 8.75 0.96
C MET A 92 -13.16 8.90 2.32
N TYR A 93 -13.53 7.81 2.98
CA TYR A 93 -14.07 7.84 4.34
C TYR A 93 -13.05 8.34 5.36
N LEU A 94 -11.78 7.98 5.23
CA LEU A 94 -10.72 8.43 6.13
C LEU A 94 -10.50 9.95 6.05
N SER A 95 -10.53 10.50 4.84
CA SER A 95 -10.30 11.94 4.60
C SER A 95 -11.57 12.80 4.66
N GLY A 96 -12.75 12.21 4.52
CA GLY A 96 -14.01 12.94 4.35
C GLY A 96 -14.19 13.54 2.94
N TYR A 97 -13.44 13.05 1.94
CA TYR A 97 -13.54 13.55 0.58
C TYR A 97 -14.75 12.96 -0.15
N ASN A 98 -15.70 13.80 -0.58
CA ASN A 98 -16.97 13.44 -1.22
C ASN A 98 -17.91 12.52 -0.41
N VAL A 99 -17.57 12.21 0.83
CA VAL A 99 -18.37 11.49 1.80
C VAL A 99 -18.15 12.10 3.19
N GLU A 100 -19.06 11.89 4.11
CA GLU A 100 -18.82 12.22 5.51
C GLU A 100 -17.69 11.36 6.07
N LYS A 101 -16.77 11.97 6.83
CA LYS A 101 -15.64 11.28 7.44
C LYS A 101 -16.13 10.18 8.38
N ASP A 102 -15.65 8.96 8.19
CA ASP A 102 -16.00 7.81 9.00
C ASP A 102 -14.81 6.85 9.10
N SER A 103 -14.00 7.02 10.14
CA SER A 103 -12.80 6.22 10.35
C SER A 103 -13.11 4.72 10.57
N LYS A 104 -14.29 4.36 11.06
CA LYS A 104 -14.68 2.95 11.25
C LYS A 104 -14.92 2.27 9.90
N LYS A 105 -15.72 2.92 9.02
CA LYS A 105 -15.90 2.41 7.65
C LYS A 105 -14.60 2.38 6.86
N ALA A 106 -13.73 3.38 7.06
CA ALA A 106 -12.40 3.37 6.45
C ALA A 106 -11.60 2.15 6.89
N PHE A 107 -11.59 1.86 8.19
CA PHE A 107 -10.89 0.71 8.76
C PHE A 107 -11.42 -0.62 8.20
N GLU A 108 -12.75 -0.80 8.12
CA GLU A 108 -13.38 -1.99 7.54
C GLU A 108 -12.95 -2.20 6.08
N LEU A 109 -13.10 -1.16 5.24
CA LEU A 109 -12.76 -1.23 3.81
C LEU A 109 -11.27 -1.43 3.56
N LEU A 110 -10.41 -0.76 4.34
CA LEU A 110 -8.96 -0.94 4.24
C LEU A 110 -8.55 -2.33 4.73
N THR A 111 -9.23 -2.90 5.73
CA THR A 111 -9.01 -4.28 6.18
C THR A 111 -9.36 -5.28 5.07
N GLU A 112 -10.52 -5.14 4.43
CA GLU A 112 -10.90 -6.00 3.31
C GLU A 112 -9.91 -5.92 2.15
N SER A 113 -9.54 -4.69 1.76
CA SER A 113 -8.56 -4.46 0.70
C SER A 113 -7.16 -5.00 1.05
N SER A 114 -6.73 -4.85 2.30
CA SER A 114 -5.48 -5.38 2.83
C SER A 114 -5.45 -6.91 2.78
N ASN A 115 -6.54 -7.57 3.19
CA ASN A 115 -6.70 -9.02 3.13
C ASN A 115 -6.65 -9.55 1.68
N ALA A 116 -7.07 -8.73 0.72
CA ALA A 116 -6.93 -9.01 -0.71
C ALA A 116 -5.53 -8.61 -1.26
N ASN A 117 -4.56 -8.40 -0.39
CA ASN A 117 -3.15 -8.14 -0.70
C ASN A 117 -2.89 -6.82 -1.44
N ASN A 118 -3.70 -5.78 -1.19
CA ASN A 118 -3.44 -4.43 -1.69
C ASN A 118 -2.38 -3.74 -0.82
N ALA A 119 -1.19 -3.48 -1.38
CA ALA A 119 -0.06 -2.91 -0.63
C ALA A 119 -0.36 -1.50 -0.07
N ASN A 120 -1.11 -0.68 -0.80
CA ASN A 120 -1.50 0.65 -0.31
C ASN A 120 -2.49 0.55 0.86
N ALA A 121 -3.40 -0.42 0.82
CA ALA A 121 -4.32 -0.67 1.93
C ALA A 121 -3.58 -1.21 3.16
N GLN A 122 -2.64 -2.14 2.97
CA GLN A 122 -1.78 -2.64 4.05
C GLN A 122 -1.02 -1.49 4.72
N PHE A 123 -0.41 -0.60 3.95
CA PHE A 123 0.30 0.56 4.48
C PHE A 123 -0.63 1.49 5.28
N ASN A 124 -1.79 1.86 4.73
CA ASN A 124 -2.70 2.78 5.41
C ASN A 124 -3.36 2.13 6.65
N LEU A 125 -3.69 0.84 6.59
CA LEU A 125 -4.18 0.09 7.74
C LEU A 125 -3.10 -0.01 8.84
N ALA A 126 -1.83 -0.17 8.46
CA ALA A 126 -0.72 -0.11 9.40
C ALA A 126 -0.65 1.23 10.13
N LEU A 127 -0.84 2.35 9.42
CA LEU A 127 -0.90 3.68 10.03
C LEU A 127 -2.09 3.81 10.98
N MET A 128 -3.25 3.23 10.66
CA MET A 128 -4.40 3.24 11.58
C MET A 128 -4.10 2.48 12.87
N TYR A 129 -3.43 1.32 12.81
CA TYR A 129 -2.97 0.61 14.01
C TYR A 129 -1.86 1.35 14.76
N TYR A 130 -0.98 2.06 14.05
CA TYR A 130 0.09 2.85 14.68
C TYR A 130 -0.46 4.03 15.47
N ASN A 131 -1.47 4.72 14.93
CA ASN A 131 -2.08 5.90 15.54
C ASN A 131 -3.21 5.58 16.53
N GLY A 132 -3.81 4.39 16.46
CA GLY A 132 -5.05 4.07 17.17
C GLY A 132 -6.30 4.65 16.51
N ASP A 133 -6.29 4.84 15.20
CA ASP A 133 -7.43 5.38 14.44
C ASP A 133 -8.49 4.29 14.21
N ALA A 134 -9.64 4.43 14.86
CA ALA A 134 -10.76 3.47 14.85
C ALA A 134 -10.42 2.08 15.42
N THR A 135 -9.27 1.89 16.03
CA THR A 135 -8.78 0.66 16.66
C THR A 135 -7.82 1.01 17.80
N ASP A 136 -7.45 0.03 18.62
CA ASP A 136 -6.37 0.22 19.59
C ASP A 136 -5.00 0.27 18.90
N ILE A 137 -4.07 1.02 19.49
CA ILE A 137 -2.66 1.04 19.03
C ILE A 137 -2.09 -0.37 19.10
N ASN A 138 -1.51 -0.85 18.00
CA ASN A 138 -0.94 -2.19 17.93
C ASN A 138 0.33 -2.20 17.07
N ALA A 139 1.49 -2.05 17.73
CA ALA A 139 2.78 -2.01 17.05
C ALA A 139 3.11 -3.32 16.31
N THR A 140 2.67 -4.47 16.82
CA THR A 140 2.88 -5.76 16.14
C THR A 140 2.10 -5.83 14.84
N LYS A 141 0.81 -5.45 14.84
CA LYS A 141 0.00 -5.36 13.61
C LYS A 141 0.55 -4.32 12.64
N THR A 142 1.03 -3.20 13.16
CA THR A 142 1.72 -2.18 12.35
C THR A 142 2.90 -2.78 11.62
N ALA A 143 3.78 -3.52 12.31
CA ALA A 143 4.95 -4.15 11.70
C ALA A 143 4.55 -5.20 10.64
N GLU A 144 3.62 -6.11 10.94
CA GLU A 144 3.13 -7.14 10.02
C GLU A 144 2.62 -6.54 8.70
N LEU A 145 1.80 -5.49 8.80
CA LEU A 145 1.19 -4.84 7.65
C LEU A 145 2.21 -4.02 6.85
N LEU A 146 3.09 -3.26 7.54
CA LEU A 146 4.16 -2.53 6.87
C LEU A 146 5.12 -3.48 6.15
N GLU A 147 5.50 -4.60 6.78
CA GLU A 147 6.36 -5.59 6.13
C GLU A 147 5.70 -6.18 4.90
N SER A 148 4.41 -6.54 4.98
CA SER A 148 3.65 -7.05 3.85
C SER A 148 3.61 -6.05 2.68
N ALA A 149 3.40 -4.77 2.95
CA ALA A 149 3.45 -3.71 1.95
C ALA A 149 4.88 -3.51 1.39
N ALA A 150 5.90 -3.53 2.26
CA ALA A 150 7.31 -3.35 1.91
C ALA A 150 7.83 -4.46 0.99
N ILE A 151 7.44 -5.71 1.24
CA ILE A 151 7.76 -6.87 0.39
C ILE A 151 7.18 -6.68 -1.02
N GLN A 152 6.00 -6.08 -1.15
CA GLN A 152 5.37 -5.76 -2.42
C GLN A 152 5.98 -4.52 -3.11
N GLY A 153 6.97 -3.88 -2.52
CA GLY A 153 7.67 -2.72 -3.09
C GLY A 153 7.05 -1.37 -2.72
N HIS A 154 6.18 -1.29 -1.72
CA HIS A 154 5.67 -0.01 -1.22
C HIS A 154 6.81 0.78 -0.56
N LYS A 155 7.32 1.81 -1.26
CA LYS A 155 8.55 2.53 -0.88
C LYS A 155 8.50 3.07 0.55
N VAL A 156 7.44 3.80 0.89
CA VAL A 156 7.31 4.41 2.24
C VAL A 156 7.26 3.34 3.34
N ALA A 157 6.67 2.17 3.07
CA ALA A 157 6.69 1.06 4.01
C ALA A 157 8.11 0.50 4.17
N GLN A 158 8.88 0.35 3.08
CA GLN A 158 10.28 -0.08 3.12
C GLN A 158 11.14 0.86 3.96
N GLU A 159 10.96 2.17 3.80
CA GLU A 159 11.71 3.21 4.53
C GLU A 159 11.42 3.18 6.04
N ASN A 160 10.21 2.81 6.44
CA ASN A 160 9.76 2.95 7.84
C ASN A 160 9.79 1.64 8.65
N ILE A 161 9.71 0.47 8.02
CA ILE A 161 9.58 -0.81 8.73
C ILE A 161 10.75 -1.10 9.68
N GLY A 162 11.96 -0.69 9.31
CA GLY A 162 13.15 -0.85 10.17
C GLY A 162 12.98 -0.16 11.51
N ARG A 163 12.46 1.07 11.53
CA ARG A 163 12.19 1.82 12.77
C ARG A 163 11.12 1.17 13.63
N ILE A 164 10.07 0.62 13.02
CA ILE A 164 9.02 -0.10 13.75
C ILE A 164 9.58 -1.37 14.41
N TYR A 165 10.45 -2.11 13.72
CA TYR A 165 11.11 -3.25 14.32
C TYR A 165 12.07 -2.86 15.46
N MET A 166 12.75 -1.71 15.37
CA MET A 166 13.54 -1.18 16.51
C MET A 166 12.65 -0.88 17.72
N GLN A 167 11.49 -0.26 17.54
CA GLN A 167 10.51 -0.01 18.62
C GLN A 167 10.01 -1.30 19.28
N LEU A 168 9.94 -2.38 18.51
CA LEU A 168 9.55 -3.71 18.98
C LEU A 168 10.74 -4.52 19.56
N ILE A 169 11.93 -3.94 19.62
CA ILE A 169 13.18 -4.61 20.07
C ILE A 169 13.52 -5.84 19.20
N LYS A 170 13.07 -5.83 17.96
CA LYS A 170 13.35 -6.85 16.95
C LYS A 170 14.53 -6.41 16.07
N PHE A 171 15.72 -6.39 16.67
CA PHE A 171 16.89 -5.77 16.06
C PHE A 171 17.44 -6.57 14.86
N ASP A 172 17.29 -7.89 14.84
CA ASP A 172 17.69 -8.69 13.66
C ASP A 172 16.81 -8.40 12.43
N GLU A 173 15.49 -8.24 12.61
CA GLU A 173 14.57 -7.83 11.55
C GLU A 173 14.82 -6.38 11.13
N ALA A 174 15.02 -5.49 12.09
CA ALA A 174 15.35 -4.09 11.84
C ALA A 174 16.60 -3.96 10.97
N SER A 175 17.68 -4.69 11.32
CA SER A 175 18.94 -4.61 10.57
C SER A 175 18.78 -5.02 9.11
N LYS A 176 17.99 -6.06 8.81
CA LYS A 176 17.76 -6.53 7.43
C LYS A 176 17.10 -5.45 6.55
N TRP A 177 16.07 -4.78 7.07
CA TRP A 177 15.38 -3.75 6.34
C TRP A 177 16.22 -2.46 6.20
N LEU A 178 16.92 -2.07 7.27
CA LEU A 178 17.80 -0.91 7.25
C LEU A 178 19.02 -1.13 6.32
N GLU A 179 19.61 -2.33 6.27
CA GLU A 179 20.66 -2.65 5.31
C GLU A 179 20.16 -2.53 3.85
N LYS A 180 18.93 -2.97 3.59
CA LYS A 180 18.30 -2.81 2.27
C LYS A 180 18.08 -1.33 1.91
N ASN A 181 17.64 -0.53 2.87
CA ASN A 181 17.45 0.92 2.66
C ASN A 181 18.80 1.60 2.40
N ALA A 182 19.82 1.30 3.20
CA ALA A 182 21.18 1.79 3.02
C ALA A 182 21.77 1.42 1.65
N ALA A 183 21.52 0.19 1.19
CA ALA A 183 21.95 -0.27 -0.13
C ALA A 183 21.24 0.47 -1.28
N ASN A 184 20.03 1.00 -1.04
CA ASN A 184 19.29 1.84 -1.98
C ASN A 184 19.67 3.33 -1.90
N GLY A 185 20.67 3.69 -1.09
CA GLY A 185 21.17 5.05 -0.96
C GLY A 185 20.47 5.89 0.12
N ASP A 186 19.70 5.26 1.01
CA ASP A 186 19.10 5.97 2.14
C ASP A 186 20.14 6.17 3.27
N GLU A 187 20.77 7.33 3.28
CA GLU A 187 21.77 7.69 4.29
C GLU A 187 21.18 7.80 5.70
N SER A 188 19.87 8.04 5.82
CA SER A 188 19.21 8.08 7.13
C SER A 188 19.23 6.71 7.84
N ALA A 189 19.42 5.63 7.09
CA ALA A 189 19.55 4.29 7.64
C ALA A 189 20.90 4.03 8.32
N TYR A 190 21.94 4.81 8.01
CA TYR A 190 23.30 4.55 8.52
C TYR A 190 23.37 4.66 10.05
N TYR A 191 22.82 5.74 10.61
CA TYR A 191 22.75 5.93 12.06
C TYR A 191 21.94 4.83 12.74
N LEU A 192 20.76 4.52 12.20
CA LEU A 192 19.89 3.46 12.74
C LEU A 192 20.55 2.08 12.70
N LEU A 193 21.34 1.80 11.66
CA LEU A 193 22.12 0.56 11.59
C LEU A 193 23.21 0.51 12.65
N ALA A 194 23.89 1.64 12.90
CA ALA A 194 24.89 1.71 13.95
C ALA A 194 24.26 1.44 15.33
N GLU A 195 23.11 2.06 15.63
CA GLU A 195 22.35 1.80 16.87
C GLU A 195 21.96 0.32 16.97
N VAL A 196 21.31 -0.24 15.93
CA VAL A 196 20.85 -1.62 15.91
C VAL A 196 22.01 -2.60 16.10
N TYR A 197 23.16 -2.36 15.46
CA TYR A 197 24.33 -3.23 15.65
C TYR A 197 25.02 -3.07 16.99
N CYS A 198 24.91 -1.92 17.65
CA CYS A 198 25.31 -1.78 19.05
C CYS A 198 24.43 -2.62 19.98
N GLU A 199 23.09 -2.58 19.78
CA GLU A 199 22.15 -3.40 20.56
C GLU A 199 22.32 -4.90 20.33
N LEU A 200 22.75 -5.30 19.13
CA LEU A 200 23.09 -6.69 18.80
C LEU A 200 24.51 -7.09 19.23
N GLU A 201 25.27 -6.20 19.87
CA GLU A 201 26.68 -6.38 20.26
C GLU A 201 27.61 -6.74 19.07
N LYS A 202 27.20 -6.39 17.85
CA LYS A 202 27.97 -6.59 16.61
C LYS A 202 28.82 -5.34 16.31
N PHE A 203 29.77 -5.05 17.20
CA PHE A 203 30.52 -3.78 17.24
C PHE A 203 31.33 -3.48 15.98
N ASP A 204 31.89 -4.50 15.32
CA ASP A 204 32.59 -4.32 14.03
C ASP A 204 31.66 -3.71 12.98
N LYS A 205 30.41 -4.22 12.89
CA LYS A 205 29.39 -3.66 11.98
C LYS A 205 28.91 -2.28 12.43
N ALA A 206 28.70 -2.11 13.74
CA ALA A 206 28.31 -0.84 14.31
C ALA A 206 29.31 0.26 13.95
N LYS A 207 30.62 -0.02 14.06
CA LYS A 207 31.70 0.89 13.69
C LYS A 207 31.59 1.34 12.22
N VAL A 208 31.43 0.38 11.31
CA VAL A 208 31.33 0.69 9.87
C VAL A 208 30.16 1.64 9.57
N TRP A 209 28.99 1.35 10.14
CA TRP A 209 27.81 2.16 9.88
C TRP A 209 27.84 3.51 10.60
N ALA A 210 28.38 3.55 11.83
CA ALA A 210 28.59 4.81 12.54
C ALA A 210 29.55 5.72 11.78
N GLN A 211 30.66 5.19 11.23
CA GLN A 211 31.60 5.99 10.44
C GLN A 211 30.93 6.55 9.19
N LYS A 212 30.16 5.72 8.43
CA LYS A 212 29.40 6.22 7.28
C LYS A 212 28.42 7.31 7.65
N SER A 213 27.76 7.20 8.79
CA SER A 213 26.82 8.21 9.28
C SER A 213 27.54 9.51 9.67
N ILE A 214 28.74 9.43 10.28
CA ILE A 214 29.59 10.60 10.58
C ILE A 214 30.02 11.27 9.26
N ASP A 215 30.46 10.50 8.29
CA ASP A 215 30.93 10.99 6.99
C ASP A 215 29.78 11.70 6.21
N SER A 216 28.53 11.31 6.46
CA SER A 216 27.31 11.97 5.95
C SER A 216 26.90 13.20 6.80
N GLY A 217 27.66 13.56 7.82
CA GLY A 217 27.41 14.77 8.64
C GLY A 217 26.46 14.57 9.84
N ASN A 218 26.21 13.34 10.26
CA ASN A 218 25.34 13.07 11.41
C ASN A 218 26.15 13.17 12.72
N GLU A 219 25.88 14.20 13.51
CA GLU A 219 26.58 14.49 14.78
C GLU A 219 26.27 13.44 15.87
N ASP A 220 25.04 12.90 15.89
CA ASP A 220 24.63 11.88 16.88
C ASP A 220 25.44 10.57 16.70
N ALA A 221 25.85 10.27 15.49
CA ALA A 221 26.67 9.12 15.19
C ALA A 221 28.07 9.20 15.84
N ALA A 222 28.64 10.40 15.94
CA ALA A 222 29.92 10.61 16.64
C ALA A 222 29.78 10.36 18.15
N ALA A 223 28.64 10.78 18.73
CA ALA A 223 28.36 10.51 20.14
C ALA A 223 28.17 9.01 20.41
N LEU A 224 27.44 8.30 19.54
CA LEU A 224 27.24 6.85 19.60
C LEU A 224 28.60 6.10 19.49
N TYR A 225 29.43 6.50 18.52
CA TYR A 225 30.76 5.92 18.28
C TYR A 225 31.63 6.00 19.53
N LYS A 226 31.66 7.15 20.18
CA LYS A 226 32.40 7.38 21.43
C LYS A 226 31.80 6.62 22.62
N LYS A 227 30.47 6.64 22.77
CA LYS A 227 29.74 5.93 23.85
C LYS A 227 30.08 4.44 23.88
N HIS A 228 30.06 3.80 22.75
CA HIS A 228 30.30 2.36 22.62
C HIS A 228 31.77 2.01 22.39
N LYS A 229 32.70 2.99 22.40
CA LYS A 229 34.16 2.83 22.22
C LYS A 229 34.47 2.00 20.95
N LEU A 230 33.82 2.36 19.84
CA LEU A 230 33.88 1.62 18.58
C LEU A 230 35.29 1.68 17.92
N ASP A 231 36.17 2.57 18.37
CA ASP A 231 37.57 2.64 17.99
C ASP A 231 38.37 1.34 18.34
N LYS A 232 37.87 0.56 19.31
CA LYS A 232 38.51 -0.68 19.77
C LYS A 232 38.24 -1.90 18.90
N TYR A 233 37.30 -1.79 18.00
CA TYR A 233 36.86 -2.84 17.05
C TYR A 233 37.24 -2.45 15.60
#